data_3e453b2e0fecdcce1377fff0c70b1616
#
_entry.id   3e453b2e0fecdcce1377fff0c70b1616
#
_cell.length_a   1.000
_cell.length_b   1.000
_cell.length_c   1.000
_cell.angle_alpha   90.00
_cell.angle_beta   90.00
_cell.angle_gamma   90.00
#
_symmetry.space_group_name_H-M   'P 1'
#
loop_
_entity.id
_entity.type
_entity.pdbx_description
1 polymer ?
#
loop_
_entity_poly.entity_id
_entity_poly.type
_entity_poly.pdbx_seq_one_letter_code
_entity_poly.pdbx_strand_id
1 'polypeptide(L)'
;MDILKNIRETALTHPKRYAVQSREQKLTYEELEEYSNRLAVWIAKNSQDRKRPVIVYGHKNPYMVVCFLACAKAGRSYVPQDICIPVSRVDETVLSVEPELTFVVEGDYQTEIGTVIGKDEIEEIVKQETNKTDVLQPLTKDEVWYIIFTSGSTGKPKGVEITRDCLSHYLDWSVQLGSTMKEKSGAHFMNQAPFSFDLSVMDLYTSLVCGGTLYTMDKKMQSDYSEMLGFLEQSEIEIWVSTPSFADMCLADRNFCGEKIKALKLFLFCGEVLTTATVEKLKERFPEAVIINTYGPTESTVAVTDVTITEKLLQETIARGKSLPVGHEKPGTYIEIWDKAGKVLPEGEQGEIVIIGDTVSCGYYMRADLTKKAFFHCIRDGKAYRGYKTGDAGYLKGGQLYYNGRIDLQVKLHGYRIEIEDIENNMVRLPQIDHAVVVPNLEEGKVKSLTAFVTGAQMAGKKASEISRQVKDGLKEFLPVYMIPKKIKYIEAMPMNNHGKADRKYLGGLAE
;
A
#
# COMPACT_ATOMS: atom_id res chain seq x y z
N MET A 1 -2.51 -16.85 13.21
CA MET A 1 -3.97 -16.92 12.85
C MET A 1 -4.18 -17.76 11.61
N ASP A 2 -5.28 -18.51 11.49
CA ASP A 2 -5.63 -19.22 10.23
C ASP A 2 -6.69 -18.42 9.45
N ILE A 3 -6.22 -17.76 8.38
CA ILE A 3 -7.01 -16.80 7.60
C ILE A 3 -8.24 -17.46 6.96
N LEU A 4 -8.01 -18.55 6.21
CA LEU A 4 -9.09 -19.24 5.49
C LEU A 4 -10.10 -19.88 6.44
N LYS A 5 -9.62 -20.43 7.58
CA LYS A 5 -10.48 -21.01 8.60
C LYS A 5 -11.40 -19.96 9.21
N ASN A 6 -10.88 -18.79 9.60
CA ASN A 6 -11.68 -17.72 10.21
C ASN A 6 -12.77 -17.21 9.26
N ILE A 7 -12.44 -17.02 7.97
CA ILE A 7 -13.41 -16.60 6.95
C ILE A 7 -14.51 -17.66 6.78
N ARG A 8 -14.13 -18.95 6.69
CA ARG A 8 -15.07 -20.06 6.59
C ARG A 8 -15.95 -20.17 7.83
N GLU A 9 -15.41 -20.01 9.04
CA GLU A 9 -16.19 -20.02 10.28
C GLU A 9 -17.24 -18.92 10.29
N THR A 10 -16.89 -17.72 9.80
CA THR A 10 -17.86 -16.62 9.65
C THR A 10 -18.93 -16.95 8.61
N ALA A 11 -18.57 -17.56 7.49
CA ALA A 11 -19.54 -18.01 6.47
C ALA A 11 -20.53 -19.03 7.02
N LEU A 12 -20.09 -19.91 7.93
CA LEU A 12 -20.96 -20.90 8.57
C LEU A 12 -21.86 -20.29 9.66
N THR A 13 -21.33 -19.36 10.46
CA THR A 13 -22.03 -18.80 11.61
C THR A 13 -22.86 -17.56 11.29
N HIS A 14 -22.45 -16.79 10.28
CA HIS A 14 -23.10 -15.54 9.85
C HIS A 14 -23.19 -15.47 8.31
N PRO A 15 -23.82 -16.45 7.63
CA PRO A 15 -23.77 -16.59 6.18
C PRO A 15 -24.25 -15.34 5.42
N LYS A 16 -25.26 -14.65 5.93
CA LYS A 16 -25.88 -13.49 5.29
C LYS A 16 -25.21 -12.15 5.62
N ARG A 17 -24.17 -12.14 6.49
CA ARG A 17 -23.39 -10.94 6.75
C ARG A 17 -22.60 -10.57 5.49
N TYR A 18 -22.56 -9.29 5.14
CA TYR A 18 -21.73 -8.82 4.04
C TYR A 18 -20.25 -8.88 4.41
N ALA A 19 -19.47 -9.54 3.57
CA ALA A 19 -18.00 -9.58 3.68
C ALA A 19 -17.36 -8.38 2.97
N VAL A 20 -17.83 -8.05 1.77
CA VAL A 20 -17.36 -6.94 0.96
C VAL A 20 -18.54 -6.20 0.34
N GLN A 21 -18.50 -4.88 0.42
CA GLN A 21 -19.52 -4.02 -0.14
C GLN A 21 -18.87 -2.87 -0.92
N SER A 22 -19.10 -2.83 -2.22
CA SER A 22 -18.84 -1.68 -3.07
C SER A 22 -20.13 -0.89 -3.31
N ARG A 23 -20.02 0.22 -4.04
CA ARG A 23 -21.20 0.98 -4.47
C ARG A 23 -22.19 0.14 -5.29
N GLU A 24 -21.68 -0.71 -6.16
CA GLU A 24 -22.47 -1.44 -7.17
C GLU A 24 -22.77 -2.89 -6.77
N GLN A 25 -21.92 -3.49 -5.98
CA GLN A 25 -21.97 -4.94 -5.67
C GLN A 25 -21.70 -5.20 -4.19
N LYS A 26 -22.32 -6.27 -3.69
CA LYS A 26 -22.13 -6.77 -2.33
C LYS A 26 -21.94 -8.27 -2.39
N LEU A 27 -21.09 -8.80 -1.55
CA LEU A 27 -20.94 -10.24 -1.33
C LEU A 27 -21.12 -10.55 0.15
N THR A 28 -21.97 -11.52 0.44
CA THR A 28 -22.07 -12.11 1.78
C THR A 28 -20.88 -13.04 2.05
N TYR A 29 -20.66 -13.42 3.31
CA TYR A 29 -19.65 -14.42 3.65
C TYR A 29 -19.94 -15.79 3.03
N GLU A 30 -21.21 -16.19 2.92
CA GLU A 30 -21.63 -17.42 2.23
C GLU A 30 -21.23 -17.39 0.75
N GLU A 31 -21.59 -16.30 0.04
CA GLU A 31 -21.22 -16.12 -1.38
C GLU A 31 -19.71 -16.06 -1.57
N LEU A 32 -19.00 -15.31 -0.72
CA LEU A 32 -17.54 -15.20 -0.79
C LEU A 32 -16.87 -16.57 -0.61
N GLU A 33 -17.33 -17.38 0.37
CA GLU A 33 -16.82 -18.73 0.61
C GLU A 33 -17.11 -19.67 -0.56
N GLU A 34 -18.38 -19.70 -1.04
CA GLU A 34 -18.78 -20.56 -2.16
C GLU A 34 -18.07 -20.18 -3.45
N TYR A 35 -18.09 -18.90 -3.83
CA TYR A 35 -17.51 -18.43 -5.09
C TYR A 35 -15.99 -18.64 -5.11
N SER A 36 -15.31 -18.34 -4.01
CA SER A 36 -13.86 -18.59 -3.93
C SER A 36 -13.53 -20.10 -3.92
N ASN A 37 -14.37 -20.98 -3.37
CA ASN A 37 -14.18 -22.43 -3.47
C ASN A 37 -14.35 -22.93 -4.91
N ARG A 38 -15.40 -22.49 -5.61
CA ARG A 38 -15.68 -22.88 -7.00
C ARG A 38 -14.57 -22.43 -7.93
N LEU A 39 -14.15 -21.17 -7.81
CA LEU A 39 -13.04 -20.61 -8.59
C LEU A 39 -11.72 -21.31 -8.26
N ALA A 40 -11.47 -21.65 -6.97
CA ALA A 40 -10.27 -22.39 -6.58
C ALA A 40 -10.20 -23.78 -7.22
N VAL A 41 -11.32 -24.51 -7.28
CA VAL A 41 -11.40 -25.80 -7.97
C VAL A 41 -11.14 -25.64 -9.46
N TRP A 42 -11.64 -24.58 -10.06
CA TRP A 42 -11.37 -24.28 -11.47
C TRP A 42 -9.89 -23.97 -11.70
N ILE A 43 -9.25 -23.12 -10.86
CA ILE A 43 -7.81 -22.83 -10.90
C ILE A 43 -7.00 -24.11 -10.80
N ALA A 44 -7.30 -24.97 -9.81
CA ALA A 44 -6.55 -26.22 -9.60
C ALA A 44 -6.62 -27.18 -10.79
N LYS A 45 -7.66 -27.09 -11.63
CA LYS A 45 -7.79 -27.91 -12.85
C LYS A 45 -7.13 -27.29 -14.08
N ASN A 46 -7.05 -25.94 -14.14
CA ASN A 46 -6.63 -25.21 -15.35
C ASN A 46 -5.24 -24.55 -15.23
N SER A 47 -4.59 -24.67 -14.06
CA SER A 47 -3.25 -24.15 -13.83
C SER A 47 -2.38 -25.26 -13.23
N GLN A 48 -1.21 -25.51 -13.82
CA GLN A 48 -0.35 -26.65 -13.45
C GLN A 48 0.83 -26.22 -12.58
N ASP A 49 1.45 -25.07 -12.87
CA ASP A 49 2.62 -24.58 -12.15
C ASP A 49 2.23 -23.76 -10.92
N ARG A 50 2.27 -24.41 -9.74
CA ARG A 50 1.97 -23.75 -8.46
C ARG A 50 2.90 -22.58 -8.10
N LYS A 51 4.05 -22.47 -8.75
CA LYS A 51 5.03 -21.40 -8.47
C LYS A 51 4.74 -20.12 -9.25
N ARG A 52 3.95 -20.19 -10.33
CA ARG A 52 3.57 -19.02 -11.10
C ARG A 52 2.41 -18.29 -10.42
N PRO A 53 2.60 -17.01 -10.06
CA PRO A 53 1.53 -16.21 -9.48
C PRO A 53 0.40 -15.98 -10.49
N VAL A 54 -0.79 -15.74 -9.97
CA VAL A 54 -1.98 -15.36 -10.76
C VAL A 54 -2.13 -13.83 -10.74
N ILE A 55 -2.26 -13.20 -11.89
CA ILE A 55 -2.59 -11.77 -11.97
C ILE A 55 -4.10 -11.59 -11.71
N VAL A 56 -4.45 -10.60 -10.89
CA VAL A 56 -5.85 -10.19 -10.69
C VAL A 56 -5.96 -8.69 -10.99
N TYR A 57 -6.56 -8.38 -12.13
CA TYR A 57 -6.69 -7.04 -12.66
C TYR A 57 -8.11 -6.49 -12.43
N GLY A 58 -8.23 -5.29 -11.87
CA GLY A 58 -9.49 -4.62 -11.58
C GLY A 58 -9.32 -3.47 -10.60
N HIS A 59 -10.45 -2.84 -10.20
CA HIS A 59 -10.42 -1.75 -9.22
C HIS A 59 -11.50 -1.95 -8.15
N LYS A 60 -11.11 -2.46 -6.98
CA LYS A 60 -11.96 -2.56 -5.77
C LYS A 60 -13.28 -3.31 -5.94
N ASN A 61 -13.44 -4.04 -7.02
CA ASN A 61 -14.58 -4.89 -7.25
C ASN A 61 -14.56 -6.08 -6.27
N PRO A 62 -15.68 -6.44 -5.62
CA PRO A 62 -15.76 -7.58 -4.69
C PRO A 62 -15.26 -8.91 -5.25
N TYR A 63 -15.39 -9.14 -6.56
CA TYR A 63 -14.85 -10.34 -7.22
C TYR A 63 -13.32 -10.40 -7.22
N MET A 64 -12.60 -9.29 -7.04
CA MET A 64 -11.15 -9.37 -6.81
C MET A 64 -10.85 -10.13 -5.52
N VAL A 65 -11.65 -9.92 -4.47
CA VAL A 65 -11.50 -10.64 -3.19
C VAL A 65 -11.83 -12.13 -3.36
N VAL A 66 -12.83 -12.45 -4.18
CA VAL A 66 -13.12 -13.87 -4.58
C VAL A 66 -11.88 -14.47 -5.24
N CYS A 67 -11.25 -13.78 -6.21
CA CYS A 67 -10.04 -14.25 -6.89
C CYS A 67 -8.86 -14.43 -5.93
N PHE A 68 -8.63 -13.48 -5.00
CA PHE A 68 -7.54 -13.57 -4.02
C PHE A 68 -7.68 -14.81 -3.13
N LEU A 69 -8.87 -15.05 -2.59
CA LEU A 69 -9.13 -16.22 -1.76
C LEU A 69 -9.09 -17.52 -2.57
N ALA A 70 -9.61 -17.49 -3.80
CA ALA A 70 -9.56 -18.66 -4.70
C ALA A 70 -8.11 -19.04 -5.02
N CYS A 71 -7.23 -18.08 -5.31
CA CYS A 71 -5.81 -18.34 -5.50
C CYS A 71 -5.20 -19.01 -4.26
N ALA A 72 -5.40 -18.43 -3.08
CA ALA A 72 -4.87 -18.97 -1.83
C ALA A 72 -5.37 -20.39 -1.52
N LYS A 73 -6.66 -20.67 -1.77
CA LYS A 73 -7.28 -22.00 -1.62
C LYS A 73 -6.75 -23.01 -2.63
N ALA A 74 -6.40 -22.57 -3.85
CA ALA A 74 -5.80 -23.40 -4.90
C ALA A 74 -4.27 -23.55 -4.76
N GLY A 75 -3.66 -22.97 -3.73
CA GLY A 75 -2.20 -22.99 -3.52
C GLY A 75 -1.44 -22.13 -4.51
N ARG A 76 -1.98 -20.96 -4.88
CA ARG A 76 -1.38 -19.96 -5.76
C ARG A 76 -1.21 -18.63 -5.03
N SER A 77 -0.08 -17.98 -5.23
CA SER A 77 0.03 -16.56 -4.90
C SER A 77 -0.71 -15.71 -5.93
N TYR A 78 -1.16 -14.53 -5.54
CA TYR A 78 -1.77 -13.58 -6.45
C TYR A 78 -1.00 -12.26 -6.52
N VAL A 79 -1.14 -11.56 -7.65
CA VAL A 79 -0.56 -10.24 -7.90
C VAL A 79 -1.71 -9.30 -8.26
N PRO A 80 -2.12 -8.38 -7.37
CA PRO A 80 -3.18 -7.45 -7.67
C PRO A 80 -2.67 -6.33 -8.58
N GLN A 81 -3.40 -6.02 -9.64
CA GLN A 81 -3.13 -4.91 -10.57
C GLN A 81 -4.36 -4.01 -10.67
N ASP A 82 -4.13 -2.70 -10.56
CA ASP A 82 -5.22 -1.72 -10.59
C ASP A 82 -5.40 -1.10 -11.98
N ILE A 83 -6.63 -0.93 -12.42
CA ILE A 83 -6.97 -0.30 -13.72
C ILE A 83 -6.45 1.13 -13.88
N CYS A 84 -6.10 1.79 -12.78
CA CYS A 84 -5.53 3.13 -12.78
C CYS A 84 -4.02 3.15 -13.08
N ILE A 85 -3.39 1.98 -13.15
CA ILE A 85 -1.98 1.83 -13.55
C ILE A 85 -1.93 1.80 -15.09
N PRO A 86 -1.01 2.53 -15.74
CA PRO A 86 -0.85 2.45 -17.19
C PRO A 86 -0.66 1.01 -17.66
N VAL A 87 -1.29 0.64 -18.78
CA VAL A 87 -1.23 -0.71 -19.33
C VAL A 87 0.22 -1.15 -19.55
N SER A 88 1.09 -0.26 -20.03
CA SER A 88 2.53 -0.54 -20.19
C SER A 88 3.22 -1.03 -18.90
N ARG A 89 2.80 -0.51 -17.74
CA ARG A 89 3.31 -0.95 -16.44
C ARG A 89 2.73 -2.29 -15.99
N VAL A 90 1.46 -2.53 -16.34
CA VAL A 90 0.83 -3.85 -16.13
C VAL A 90 1.56 -4.89 -16.98
N ASP A 91 1.87 -4.56 -18.24
CA ASP A 91 2.65 -5.41 -19.15
C ASP A 91 4.05 -5.73 -18.60
N GLU A 92 4.75 -4.73 -18.04
CA GLU A 92 6.05 -4.96 -17.37
C GLU A 92 5.92 -5.94 -16.19
N THR A 93 4.84 -5.86 -15.44
CA THR A 93 4.55 -6.80 -14.34
C THR A 93 4.23 -8.19 -14.88
N VAL A 94 3.38 -8.31 -15.90
CA VAL A 94 3.01 -9.58 -16.53
C VAL A 94 4.22 -10.26 -17.15
N LEU A 95 5.10 -9.51 -17.84
CA LEU A 95 6.38 -10.00 -18.37
C LEU A 95 7.32 -10.51 -17.26
N SER A 96 7.30 -9.87 -16.09
CA SER A 96 8.14 -10.28 -14.95
C SER A 96 7.59 -11.51 -14.22
N VAL A 97 6.26 -11.65 -14.18
CA VAL A 97 5.56 -12.72 -13.46
C VAL A 97 5.38 -13.96 -14.32
N GLU A 98 5.24 -13.79 -15.65
CA GLU A 98 4.89 -14.84 -16.61
C GLU A 98 3.72 -15.72 -16.12
N PRO A 99 2.53 -15.13 -15.82
CA PRO A 99 1.43 -15.85 -15.21
C PRO A 99 0.86 -16.93 -16.13
N GLU A 100 0.37 -18.06 -15.57
CA GLU A 100 -0.49 -18.99 -16.32
C GLU A 100 -1.91 -18.45 -16.48
N LEU A 101 -2.37 -17.69 -15.51
CA LEU A 101 -3.73 -17.14 -15.46
C LEU A 101 -3.71 -15.65 -15.12
N THR A 102 -4.55 -14.89 -15.84
CA THR A 102 -4.86 -13.49 -15.53
C THR A 102 -6.38 -13.34 -15.43
N PHE A 103 -6.88 -13.01 -14.24
CA PHE A 103 -8.29 -12.67 -14.02
C PHE A 103 -8.50 -11.18 -14.27
N VAL A 104 -9.35 -10.83 -15.23
CA VAL A 104 -9.77 -9.45 -15.53
C VAL A 104 -11.17 -9.25 -14.96
N VAL A 105 -11.23 -8.76 -13.73
CA VAL A 105 -12.49 -8.56 -12.98
C VAL A 105 -13.20 -7.29 -13.41
N GLU A 106 -12.42 -6.30 -13.85
CA GLU A 106 -12.92 -5.00 -14.30
C GLU A 106 -11.96 -4.40 -15.33
N GLY A 107 -12.48 -3.60 -16.26
CA GLY A 107 -11.67 -3.03 -17.34
C GLY A 107 -11.51 -3.99 -18.51
N ASP A 108 -10.60 -3.64 -19.43
CA ASP A 108 -10.35 -4.37 -20.68
C ASP A 108 -8.84 -4.56 -20.86
N TYR A 109 -8.30 -5.55 -20.15
CA TYR A 109 -6.87 -5.90 -20.26
C TYR A 109 -6.70 -7.22 -20.99
N GLN A 110 -5.77 -7.25 -21.95
CA GLN A 110 -5.42 -8.44 -22.73
C GLN A 110 -3.91 -8.63 -22.76
N THR A 111 -3.48 -9.88 -22.78
CA THR A 111 -2.06 -10.27 -22.94
C THR A 111 -1.95 -11.61 -23.65
N GLU A 112 -0.84 -11.82 -24.35
CA GLU A 112 -0.51 -13.12 -24.98
C GLU A 112 0.17 -14.09 -23.99
N ILE A 113 0.48 -13.64 -22.77
CA ILE A 113 1.14 -14.45 -21.75
C ILE A 113 0.09 -15.11 -20.85
N GLY A 114 0.01 -16.43 -20.93
CA GLY A 114 -0.97 -17.21 -20.18
C GLY A 114 -2.40 -17.09 -20.73
N THR A 115 -3.37 -17.45 -19.90
CA THR A 115 -4.78 -17.40 -20.25
C THR A 115 -5.46 -16.23 -19.52
N VAL A 116 -6.15 -15.37 -20.26
CA VAL A 116 -6.95 -14.28 -19.71
C VAL A 116 -8.39 -14.76 -19.52
N ILE A 117 -8.92 -14.60 -18.32
CA ILE A 117 -10.28 -14.95 -17.92
C ILE A 117 -11.02 -13.65 -17.61
N GLY A 118 -11.98 -13.31 -18.45
CA GLY A 118 -12.78 -12.09 -18.31
C GLY A 118 -13.86 -12.20 -17.22
N LYS A 119 -14.47 -11.05 -16.90
CA LYS A 119 -15.50 -10.93 -15.85
C LYS A 119 -16.66 -11.93 -16.04
N ASP A 120 -17.22 -12.00 -17.24
CA ASP A 120 -18.38 -12.85 -17.52
C ASP A 120 -18.06 -14.34 -17.31
N GLU A 121 -16.85 -14.76 -17.72
CA GLU A 121 -16.38 -16.13 -17.51
C GLU A 121 -16.14 -16.41 -16.02
N ILE A 122 -15.57 -15.46 -15.25
CA ILE A 122 -15.43 -15.59 -13.80
C ILE A 122 -16.82 -15.78 -13.16
N GLU A 123 -17.81 -14.97 -13.55
CA GLU A 123 -19.18 -15.07 -13.05
C GLU A 123 -19.85 -16.39 -13.42
N GLU A 124 -19.58 -16.95 -14.60
CA GLU A 124 -20.06 -18.27 -14.99
C GLU A 124 -19.41 -19.38 -14.17
N ILE A 125 -18.09 -19.33 -13.97
CA ILE A 125 -17.35 -20.31 -13.17
C ILE A 125 -17.90 -20.38 -11.73
N VAL A 126 -18.12 -19.23 -11.09
CA VAL A 126 -18.58 -19.19 -9.70
C VAL A 126 -20.05 -19.57 -9.52
N LYS A 127 -20.85 -19.58 -10.61
CA LYS A 127 -22.24 -20.06 -10.59
C LYS A 127 -22.35 -21.58 -10.77
N GLN A 128 -21.29 -22.23 -11.29
CA GLN A 128 -21.32 -23.69 -11.49
C GLN A 128 -21.20 -24.43 -10.16
N GLU A 129 -22.10 -25.32 -9.88
CA GLU A 129 -22.03 -26.17 -8.69
C GLU A 129 -20.80 -27.08 -8.73
N THR A 130 -20.06 -27.11 -7.65
CA THR A 130 -18.95 -28.05 -7.47
C THR A 130 -18.93 -28.57 -6.03
N ASN A 131 -18.92 -29.88 -5.89
CA ASN A 131 -18.79 -30.56 -4.59
C ASN A 131 -17.38 -31.11 -4.37
N LYS A 132 -16.40 -30.79 -5.25
CA LYS A 132 -15.06 -31.38 -5.26
C LYS A 132 -13.99 -30.44 -4.65
N THR A 133 -14.22 -29.99 -3.42
CA THR A 133 -13.18 -29.20 -2.70
C THR A 133 -12.01 -30.04 -2.19
N ASP A 134 -12.14 -31.37 -2.21
CA ASP A 134 -11.09 -32.31 -1.77
C ASP A 134 -9.81 -32.25 -2.63
N VAL A 135 -9.89 -31.68 -3.83
CA VAL A 135 -8.71 -31.46 -4.71
C VAL A 135 -7.90 -30.23 -4.31
N LEU A 136 -8.41 -29.38 -3.44
CA LEU A 136 -7.76 -28.14 -3.06
C LEU A 136 -6.58 -28.40 -2.13
N GLN A 137 -5.49 -27.72 -2.40
CA GLN A 137 -4.27 -27.70 -1.59
C GLN A 137 -3.94 -26.24 -1.25
N PRO A 138 -4.53 -25.68 -0.20
CA PRO A 138 -4.32 -24.29 0.18
C PRO A 138 -2.85 -23.99 0.46
N LEU A 139 -2.44 -22.73 0.28
CA LEU A 139 -1.11 -22.27 0.60
C LEU A 139 -0.71 -22.66 2.02
N THR A 140 0.49 -23.21 2.16
CA THR A 140 1.12 -23.51 3.43
C THR A 140 1.77 -22.25 4.05
N LYS A 141 2.29 -22.34 5.27
CA LYS A 141 2.84 -21.20 6.01
C LYS A 141 3.94 -20.46 5.24
N ASP A 142 4.86 -21.22 4.65
CA ASP A 142 6.05 -20.69 3.99
C ASP A 142 5.78 -20.27 2.54
N GLU A 143 4.62 -20.61 1.98
CA GLU A 143 4.26 -20.23 0.62
C GLU A 143 3.78 -18.79 0.53
N VAL A 144 4.09 -18.13 -0.60
CA VAL A 144 3.74 -16.74 -0.85
C VAL A 144 2.23 -16.61 -1.03
N TRP A 145 1.63 -15.73 -0.24
CA TRP A 145 0.21 -15.41 -0.31
C TRP A 145 -0.10 -14.39 -1.39
N TYR A 146 0.66 -13.27 -1.39
CA TYR A 146 0.54 -12.25 -2.41
C TYR A 146 1.90 -11.63 -2.76
N ILE A 147 1.94 -11.00 -3.93
CA ILE A 147 3.08 -10.20 -4.38
C ILE A 147 2.57 -8.81 -4.75
N ILE A 148 2.99 -7.80 -4.02
CA ILE A 148 2.67 -6.41 -4.35
C ILE A 148 3.89 -5.76 -5.02
N PHE A 149 3.66 -5.21 -6.22
CA PHE A 149 4.69 -4.51 -6.97
C PHE A 149 4.80 -3.05 -6.53
N THR A 150 6.01 -2.62 -6.21
CA THR A 150 6.36 -1.24 -5.84
C THR A 150 7.29 -0.65 -6.89
N SER A 151 7.38 0.70 -6.96
CA SER A 151 8.37 1.36 -7.80
C SER A 151 9.79 0.91 -7.47
N GLY A 152 10.64 0.80 -8.48
CA GLY A 152 12.03 0.39 -8.33
C GLY A 152 12.99 1.48 -8.81
N SER A 153 14.13 1.67 -8.15
CA SER A 153 15.15 2.66 -8.51
C SER A 153 15.72 2.51 -9.93
N THR A 154 15.56 1.33 -10.54
CA THR A 154 15.96 1.06 -11.93
C THR A 154 14.89 1.39 -12.97
N GLY A 155 13.77 1.99 -12.57
CA GLY A 155 12.61 2.25 -13.42
C GLY A 155 11.72 1.03 -13.68
N LYS A 156 12.08 -0.16 -13.20
CA LYS A 156 11.25 -1.37 -13.27
C LYS A 156 10.63 -1.67 -11.91
N PRO A 157 9.34 -2.02 -11.85
CA PRO A 157 8.69 -2.42 -10.61
C PRO A 157 9.37 -3.64 -9.97
N LYS A 158 9.36 -3.69 -8.63
CA LYS A 158 9.85 -4.83 -7.84
C LYS A 158 8.71 -5.44 -7.04
N GLY A 159 8.47 -6.74 -7.15
CA GLY A 159 7.42 -7.47 -6.45
C GLY A 159 7.88 -7.91 -5.06
N VAL A 160 7.22 -7.49 -4.01
CA VAL A 160 7.50 -7.91 -2.62
C VAL A 160 6.70 -9.16 -2.31
N GLU A 161 7.37 -10.23 -1.93
CA GLU A 161 6.76 -11.55 -1.65
C GLU A 161 6.35 -11.68 -0.18
N ILE A 162 5.06 -11.72 0.10
CA ILE A 162 4.53 -11.90 1.46
C ILE A 162 3.97 -13.31 1.62
N THR A 163 4.57 -14.06 2.56
CA THR A 163 4.13 -15.43 2.85
C THR A 163 2.85 -15.44 3.68
N ARG A 164 2.14 -16.59 3.67
CA ARG A 164 0.98 -16.80 4.53
C ARG A 164 1.33 -16.58 6.02
N ASP A 165 2.52 -16.99 6.45
CA ASP A 165 2.97 -16.84 7.83
C ASP A 165 3.19 -15.36 8.20
N CYS A 166 3.83 -14.58 7.32
CA CYS A 166 3.98 -13.13 7.50
C CYS A 166 2.62 -12.45 7.67
N LEU A 167 1.66 -12.75 6.78
CA LEU A 167 0.31 -12.20 6.86
C LEU A 167 -0.42 -12.66 8.14
N SER A 168 -0.27 -13.92 8.53
CA SER A 168 -0.88 -14.45 9.76
C SER A 168 -0.38 -13.75 11.02
N HIS A 169 0.94 -13.54 11.14
CA HIS A 169 1.54 -12.80 12.25
C HIS A 169 1.15 -11.32 12.26
N TYR A 170 1.03 -10.71 11.09
CA TYR A 170 0.51 -9.36 10.97
C TYR A 170 -0.95 -9.28 11.48
N LEU A 171 -1.80 -10.21 11.08
CA LEU A 171 -3.21 -10.24 11.47
C LEU A 171 -3.42 -10.55 12.96
N ASP A 172 -2.56 -11.39 13.56
CA ASP A 172 -2.59 -11.64 15.02
C ASP A 172 -2.43 -10.35 15.84
N TRP A 173 -1.72 -9.36 15.28
CA TRP A 173 -1.55 -8.05 15.88
C TRP A 173 -2.61 -7.04 15.43
N SER A 174 -2.90 -6.95 14.11
CA SER A 174 -3.78 -5.91 13.58
C SER A 174 -5.20 -5.98 14.11
N VAL A 175 -5.72 -7.18 14.41
CA VAL A 175 -7.03 -7.37 15.08
C VAL A 175 -7.07 -6.86 16.51
N GLN A 176 -5.93 -6.44 17.08
CA GLN A 176 -5.85 -5.89 18.42
C GLN A 176 -5.68 -4.37 18.45
N LEU A 177 -5.47 -3.75 17.28
CA LEU A 177 -5.32 -2.31 17.15
C LEU A 177 -6.64 -1.60 17.51
N GLY A 178 -6.56 -0.75 18.54
CA GLY A 178 -7.75 -0.14 19.11
C GLY A 178 -8.61 -1.14 19.88
N SER A 179 -9.04 -0.77 21.07
CA SER A 179 -9.86 -1.65 21.94
C SER A 179 -11.16 -2.12 21.28
N THR A 180 -11.65 -1.38 20.30
CA THR A 180 -12.89 -1.67 19.56
C THR A 180 -12.83 -2.93 18.71
N MET A 181 -11.65 -3.37 18.25
CA MET A 181 -11.53 -4.59 17.42
C MET A 181 -11.58 -5.89 18.23
N LYS A 182 -11.17 -5.87 19.49
CA LYS A 182 -11.24 -7.04 20.38
C LYS A 182 -12.65 -7.45 20.76
N GLU A 183 -13.56 -6.47 20.85
CA GLU A 183 -14.91 -6.68 21.39
C GLU A 183 -15.97 -6.94 20.32
N LYS A 184 -15.64 -6.72 19.03
CA LYS A 184 -16.63 -6.76 17.96
C LYS A 184 -16.23 -7.67 16.81
N SER A 185 -16.68 -8.91 16.87
CA SER A 185 -16.83 -9.66 15.64
C SER A 185 -17.86 -8.93 14.75
N GLY A 186 -17.44 -8.51 13.54
CA GLY A 186 -18.34 -7.88 12.58
C GLY A 186 -18.19 -6.37 12.42
N ALA A 187 -17.08 -5.77 12.83
CA ALA A 187 -16.82 -4.34 12.62
C ALA A 187 -16.77 -3.94 11.14
N HIS A 188 -17.16 -2.72 10.84
CA HIS A 188 -17.25 -2.18 9.49
C HIS A 188 -16.01 -1.34 9.15
N PHE A 189 -15.26 -1.76 8.15
CA PHE A 189 -14.01 -1.14 7.73
C PHE A 189 -14.17 -0.36 6.45
N MET A 190 -13.54 0.81 6.36
CA MET A 190 -13.39 1.53 5.11
C MET A 190 -12.08 1.13 4.42
N ASN A 191 -12.17 0.73 3.16
CA ASN A 191 -11.02 0.53 2.29
C ASN A 191 -10.83 1.73 1.35
N GLN A 192 -9.78 2.52 1.57
CA GLN A 192 -9.42 3.65 0.72
C GLN A 192 -8.35 3.29 -0.31
N ALA A 193 -7.28 2.60 0.11
CA ALA A 193 -6.17 2.24 -0.77
C ALA A 193 -6.58 1.20 -1.83
N PRO A 194 -6.09 1.28 -3.08
CA PRO A 194 -6.31 0.23 -4.08
C PRO A 194 -5.67 -1.09 -3.63
N PHE A 195 -6.22 -2.23 -4.07
CA PHE A 195 -5.71 -3.54 -3.68
C PHE A 195 -4.28 -3.84 -4.16
N SER A 196 -3.78 -3.09 -5.13
CA SER A 196 -2.38 -3.14 -5.56
C SER A 196 -1.40 -2.43 -4.59
N PHE A 197 -1.91 -1.84 -3.49
CA PHE A 197 -1.13 -1.21 -2.43
C PHE A 197 -1.28 -1.97 -1.12
N ASP A 198 -0.18 -2.14 -0.40
CA ASP A 198 -0.11 -2.90 0.84
C ASP A 198 -0.97 -2.33 1.97
N LEU A 199 -1.22 -1.02 2.00
CA LEU A 199 -2.13 -0.42 2.96
C LEU A 199 -3.53 -1.07 2.91
N SER A 200 -3.99 -1.51 1.73
CA SER A 200 -5.26 -2.22 1.58
C SER A 200 -5.30 -3.59 2.27
N VAL A 201 -4.17 -4.17 2.58
CA VAL A 201 -4.08 -5.43 3.34
C VAL A 201 -4.54 -5.24 4.78
N MET A 202 -4.28 -4.02 5.35
CA MET A 202 -4.67 -3.67 6.71
C MET A 202 -6.19 -3.74 6.90
N ASP A 203 -6.95 -3.16 6.02
CA ASP A 203 -8.42 -3.19 6.10
C ASP A 203 -9.01 -4.49 5.55
N LEU A 204 -8.56 -4.96 4.38
CA LEU A 204 -9.09 -6.14 3.71
C LEU A 204 -9.03 -7.40 4.60
N TYR A 205 -7.80 -7.80 4.97
CA TYR A 205 -7.68 -9.07 5.68
C TYR A 205 -8.07 -8.95 7.16
N THR A 206 -7.84 -7.80 7.81
CA THR A 206 -8.29 -7.61 9.20
C THR A 206 -9.82 -7.67 9.29
N SER A 207 -10.56 -7.03 8.36
CA SER A 207 -12.02 -7.11 8.34
C SER A 207 -12.50 -8.55 8.13
N LEU A 208 -11.93 -9.27 7.15
CA LEU A 208 -12.36 -10.63 6.83
C LEU A 208 -12.12 -11.61 7.99
N VAL A 209 -10.97 -11.54 8.66
CA VAL A 209 -10.67 -12.48 9.76
C VAL A 209 -11.42 -12.18 11.06
N CYS A 210 -11.89 -10.94 11.26
CA CYS A 210 -12.79 -10.60 12.38
C CYS A 210 -14.27 -10.80 12.03
N GLY A 211 -14.62 -11.32 10.85
CA GLY A 211 -16.00 -11.44 10.40
C GLY A 211 -16.68 -10.09 10.18
N GLY A 212 -15.92 -9.06 9.85
CA GLY A 212 -16.37 -7.69 9.57
C GLY A 212 -16.85 -7.49 8.14
N THR A 213 -17.25 -6.26 7.82
CA THR A 213 -17.62 -5.84 6.47
C THR A 213 -16.61 -4.85 5.92
N LEU A 214 -16.05 -5.11 4.74
CA LEU A 214 -15.19 -4.19 4.04
C LEU A 214 -16.01 -3.31 3.09
N TYR A 215 -16.03 -2.02 3.32
CA TYR A 215 -16.63 -1.03 2.43
C TYR A 215 -15.55 -0.48 1.50
N THR A 216 -15.62 -0.82 0.21
CA THR A 216 -14.65 -0.34 -0.78
C THR A 216 -15.07 1.01 -1.35
N MET A 217 -14.16 1.97 -1.31
CA MET A 217 -14.35 3.31 -1.85
C MET A 217 -13.58 3.42 -3.17
N ASP A 218 -14.29 3.35 -4.30
CA ASP A 218 -13.69 3.41 -5.62
C ASP A 218 -13.17 4.82 -5.97
N LYS A 219 -12.36 4.93 -7.02
CA LYS A 219 -11.74 6.19 -7.43
C LYS A 219 -12.76 7.23 -7.90
N LYS A 220 -13.87 6.78 -8.50
CA LYS A 220 -14.94 7.68 -8.95
C LYS A 220 -15.60 8.35 -7.75
N MET A 221 -15.93 7.56 -6.72
CA MET A 221 -16.44 8.08 -5.45
C MET A 221 -15.42 9.03 -4.78
N GLN A 222 -14.13 8.66 -4.73
CA GLN A 222 -13.09 9.52 -4.17
C GLN A 222 -12.92 10.85 -4.94
N SER A 223 -13.27 10.91 -6.22
CA SER A 223 -13.20 12.12 -7.04
C SER A 223 -14.43 13.02 -6.92
N ASP A 224 -15.55 12.51 -6.44
CA ASP A 224 -16.76 13.27 -6.11
C ASP A 224 -16.93 13.33 -4.59
N TYR A 225 -16.47 14.45 -4.01
CA TYR A 225 -16.49 14.63 -2.56
C TYR A 225 -17.91 14.58 -1.97
N SER A 226 -18.92 15.08 -2.68
CA SER A 226 -20.31 15.05 -2.21
C SER A 226 -20.88 13.63 -2.17
N GLU A 227 -20.59 12.83 -3.21
CA GLU A 227 -20.96 11.41 -3.25
C GLU A 227 -20.26 10.64 -2.13
N MET A 228 -18.95 10.88 -1.95
CA MET A 228 -18.15 10.25 -0.90
C MET A 228 -18.68 10.55 0.50
N LEU A 229 -18.96 11.82 0.79
CA LEU A 229 -19.50 12.21 2.11
C LEU A 229 -20.88 11.60 2.35
N GLY A 230 -21.76 11.62 1.35
CA GLY A 230 -23.08 10.99 1.44
C GLY A 230 -23.00 9.49 1.67
N PHE A 231 -22.03 8.81 1.05
CA PHE A 231 -21.74 7.38 1.31
C PHE A 231 -21.28 7.16 2.76
N LEU A 232 -20.36 7.99 3.26
CA LEU A 232 -19.85 7.88 4.63
C LEU A 232 -20.97 8.16 5.67
N GLU A 233 -21.82 9.14 5.44
CA GLU A 233 -22.96 9.45 6.31
C GLU A 233 -23.98 8.30 6.41
N GLN A 234 -24.20 7.58 5.30
CA GLN A 234 -25.13 6.45 5.21
C GLN A 234 -24.52 5.11 5.58
N SER A 235 -23.20 5.03 5.63
CA SER A 235 -22.50 3.80 5.98
C SER A 235 -22.44 3.60 7.49
N GLU A 236 -22.26 2.37 7.89
CA GLU A 236 -21.99 1.99 9.29
C GLU A 236 -20.47 1.80 9.55
N ILE A 237 -19.62 2.51 8.81
CA ILE A 237 -18.17 2.43 8.92
C ILE A 237 -17.72 2.86 10.31
N GLU A 238 -17.09 1.96 11.04
CA GLU A 238 -16.56 2.17 12.39
C GLU A 238 -15.05 2.42 12.37
N ILE A 239 -14.34 1.82 11.39
CA ILE A 239 -12.88 1.81 11.29
C ILE A 239 -12.45 2.40 9.95
N TRP A 240 -11.71 3.47 10.05
CA TRP A 240 -11.13 4.20 8.92
C TRP A 240 -9.67 3.82 8.75
N VAL A 241 -9.32 3.27 7.59
CA VAL A 241 -7.93 3.01 7.22
C VAL A 241 -7.56 3.87 6.02
N SER A 242 -6.59 4.74 6.18
CA SER A 242 -6.09 5.57 5.08
C SER A 242 -4.70 6.13 5.33
N THR A 243 -4.18 6.84 4.33
CA THR A 243 -3.05 7.74 4.55
C THR A 243 -3.51 9.03 5.23
N PRO A 244 -2.64 9.72 5.99
CA PRO A 244 -2.93 11.05 6.55
C PRO A 244 -3.37 12.08 5.49
N SER A 245 -2.79 12.05 4.28
CA SER A 245 -3.18 12.98 3.20
C SER A 245 -4.62 12.82 2.75
N PHE A 246 -5.16 11.61 2.75
CA PHE A 246 -6.57 11.40 2.41
C PHE A 246 -7.50 11.95 3.49
N ALA A 247 -7.15 11.77 4.75
CA ALA A 247 -7.88 12.40 5.85
C ALA A 247 -7.80 13.94 5.80
N ASP A 248 -6.62 14.52 5.50
CA ASP A 248 -6.45 15.97 5.32
C ASP A 248 -7.38 16.52 4.23
N MET A 249 -7.52 15.77 3.12
CA MET A 249 -8.45 16.13 2.04
C MET A 249 -9.90 16.17 2.55
N CYS A 250 -10.31 15.15 3.31
CA CYS A 250 -11.65 15.09 3.89
C CYS A 250 -11.88 16.21 4.93
N LEU A 251 -10.87 16.51 5.76
CA LEU A 251 -10.92 17.57 6.77
C LEU A 251 -11.02 19.01 6.19
N ALA A 252 -10.79 19.18 4.89
CA ALA A 252 -11.03 20.45 4.21
C ALA A 252 -12.52 20.85 4.24
N ASP A 253 -13.44 19.87 4.31
CA ASP A 253 -14.87 20.11 4.48
C ASP A 253 -15.28 20.01 5.96
N ARG A 254 -16.10 20.97 6.40
CA ARG A 254 -16.63 20.99 7.78
C ARG A 254 -17.64 19.89 8.07
N ASN A 255 -18.28 19.33 7.05
CA ASN A 255 -19.23 18.23 7.21
C ASN A 255 -18.55 16.87 7.47
N PHE A 256 -17.25 16.76 7.26
CA PHE A 256 -16.51 15.58 7.70
C PHE A 256 -16.28 15.65 9.21
N CYS A 257 -17.26 15.17 9.97
CA CYS A 257 -17.29 15.21 11.44
C CYS A 257 -18.14 14.08 12.03
N GLY A 258 -17.93 13.79 13.33
CA GLY A 258 -18.64 12.72 14.06
C GLY A 258 -20.15 12.94 14.21
N GLU A 259 -20.64 14.18 14.10
CA GLU A 259 -22.09 14.45 14.08
C GLU A 259 -22.76 13.86 12.84
N LYS A 260 -22.05 13.85 11.71
CA LYS A 260 -22.48 13.32 10.43
C LYS A 260 -22.15 11.83 10.28
N ILE A 261 -20.91 11.45 10.56
CA ILE A 261 -20.41 10.08 10.42
C ILE A 261 -20.37 9.42 11.80
N LYS A 262 -21.56 9.12 12.34
CA LYS A 262 -21.77 8.75 13.76
C LYS A 262 -21.14 7.41 14.16
N ALA A 263 -20.98 6.49 13.21
CA ALA A 263 -20.46 5.15 13.49
C ALA A 263 -18.93 5.14 13.66
N LEU A 264 -18.22 6.14 13.10
CA LEU A 264 -16.77 6.16 13.02
C LEU A 264 -16.11 6.35 14.40
N LYS A 265 -15.29 5.38 14.82
CA LYS A 265 -14.70 5.30 16.17
C LYS A 265 -13.18 5.17 16.16
N LEU A 266 -12.60 4.76 15.04
CA LEU A 266 -11.18 4.48 14.96
C LEU A 266 -10.60 4.95 13.64
N PHE A 267 -9.51 5.73 13.72
CA PHE A 267 -8.66 6.08 12.59
C PHE A 267 -7.34 5.33 12.69
N LEU A 268 -7.03 4.52 11.68
CA LEU A 268 -5.73 3.85 11.50
C LEU A 268 -4.98 4.52 10.37
N PHE A 269 -3.85 5.12 10.67
CA PHE A 269 -2.99 5.79 9.69
C PHE A 269 -1.70 5.05 9.46
N CYS A 270 -1.35 4.87 8.20
CA CYS A 270 -0.06 4.36 7.74
C CYS A 270 0.35 5.01 6.42
N GLY A 271 1.61 4.83 6.04
CA GLY A 271 2.10 5.17 4.70
C GLY A 271 2.69 6.58 4.57
N GLU A 272 2.33 7.53 5.42
CA GLU A 272 2.86 8.90 5.43
C GLU A 272 3.07 9.43 6.85
N VAL A 273 3.72 10.59 6.95
CA VAL A 273 3.85 11.29 8.24
C VAL A 273 2.49 11.82 8.68
N LEU A 274 2.04 11.40 9.86
CA LEU A 274 0.87 11.99 10.52
C LEU A 274 1.31 13.27 11.25
N THR A 275 0.74 14.42 10.86
CA THR A 275 1.10 15.72 11.47
C THR A 275 0.25 15.99 12.71
N THR A 276 0.77 16.83 13.62
CA THR A 276 0.00 17.29 14.79
C THR A 276 -1.24 18.08 14.35
N ALA A 277 -1.13 18.89 13.30
CA ALA A 277 -2.24 19.66 12.75
C ALA A 277 -3.39 18.76 12.23
N THR A 278 -3.07 17.65 11.57
CA THR A 278 -4.06 16.66 11.15
C THR A 278 -4.77 16.05 12.37
N VAL A 279 -4.01 15.68 13.41
CA VAL A 279 -4.56 15.08 14.62
C VAL A 279 -5.44 16.08 15.41
N GLU A 280 -5.01 17.34 15.56
CA GLU A 280 -5.81 18.39 16.22
C GLU A 280 -7.18 18.55 15.55
N LYS A 281 -7.21 18.65 14.21
CA LYS A 281 -8.47 18.74 13.44
C LYS A 281 -9.33 17.49 13.59
N LEU A 282 -8.73 16.30 13.57
CA LEU A 282 -9.47 15.04 13.77
C LEU A 282 -10.10 14.98 15.17
N LYS A 283 -9.36 15.34 16.21
CA LYS A 283 -9.89 15.37 17.59
C LYS A 283 -10.98 16.42 17.78
N GLU A 284 -10.88 17.57 17.10
CA GLU A 284 -11.96 18.58 17.08
C GLU A 284 -13.23 18.04 16.42
N ARG A 285 -13.09 17.32 15.27
CA ARG A 285 -14.22 16.86 14.47
C ARG A 285 -14.81 15.53 14.93
N PHE A 286 -13.99 14.68 15.51
CA PHE A 286 -14.32 13.33 15.99
C PHE A 286 -13.79 13.12 17.41
N PRO A 287 -14.33 13.85 18.43
CA PRO A 287 -13.76 13.85 19.78
C PRO A 287 -13.72 12.46 20.45
N GLU A 288 -14.65 11.58 20.08
CA GLU A 288 -14.75 10.23 20.65
C GLU A 288 -13.92 9.19 19.88
N ALA A 289 -13.35 9.55 18.72
CA ALA A 289 -12.61 8.61 17.91
C ALA A 289 -11.17 8.42 18.40
N VAL A 290 -10.72 7.18 18.41
CA VAL A 290 -9.34 6.81 18.67
C VAL A 290 -8.51 7.05 17.41
N ILE A 291 -7.32 7.61 17.55
CA ILE A 291 -6.37 7.82 16.44
C ILE A 291 -5.14 7.01 16.70
N ILE A 292 -4.79 6.11 15.77
CA ILE A 292 -3.58 5.28 15.83
C ILE A 292 -2.69 5.60 14.63
N ASN A 293 -1.44 5.92 14.92
CA ASN A 293 -0.38 6.07 13.94
C ASN A 293 0.42 4.79 13.86
N THR A 294 0.63 4.25 12.66
CA THR A 294 1.39 3.04 12.43
C THR A 294 2.52 3.27 11.43
N TYR A 295 3.55 2.45 11.46
CA TYR A 295 4.66 2.50 10.52
C TYR A 295 5.10 1.11 10.11
N GLY A 296 5.43 0.97 8.84
CA GLY A 296 6.10 -0.16 8.24
C GLY A 296 6.23 0.02 6.73
N PRO A 297 7.21 -0.63 6.11
CA PRO A 297 7.30 -0.77 4.65
C PRO A 297 6.58 -2.04 4.19
N THR A 298 6.26 -2.11 2.90
CA THR A 298 5.67 -3.29 2.24
C THR A 298 6.48 -4.56 2.51
N GLU A 299 7.80 -4.44 2.57
CA GLU A 299 8.74 -5.52 2.84
C GLU A 299 8.67 -6.10 4.28
N SER A 300 7.88 -5.49 5.16
CA SER A 300 7.59 -6.03 6.50
C SER A 300 6.10 -6.24 6.78
N THR A 301 5.31 -6.41 5.72
CA THR A 301 3.86 -6.66 5.76
C THR A 301 3.10 -5.48 6.38
N VAL A 302 2.95 -4.40 5.62
CA VAL A 302 2.17 -3.18 5.91
C VAL A 302 2.71 -2.31 7.05
N ALA A 303 2.69 -2.84 8.29
CA ALA A 303 3.07 -2.08 9.47
C ALA A 303 3.63 -2.99 10.56
N VAL A 304 4.56 -2.45 11.36
CA VAL A 304 5.25 -3.18 12.43
C VAL A 304 5.27 -2.41 13.75
N THR A 305 4.76 -1.17 13.76
CA THR A 305 4.63 -0.37 15.00
C THR A 305 3.27 0.28 15.07
N ASP A 306 2.84 0.62 16.28
CA ASP A 306 1.67 1.44 16.52
C ASP A 306 1.83 2.35 17.73
N VAL A 307 1.11 3.48 17.69
CA VAL A 307 0.90 4.35 18.84
C VAL A 307 -0.49 4.98 18.81
N THR A 308 -1.21 4.87 19.92
CA THR A 308 -2.44 5.64 20.13
C THR A 308 -2.09 7.09 20.46
N ILE A 309 -2.61 8.04 19.66
CA ILE A 309 -2.36 9.47 19.87
C ILE A 309 -3.32 10.01 20.93
N THR A 310 -2.86 9.97 22.18
CA THR A 310 -3.57 10.57 23.32
C THR A 310 -3.43 12.09 23.32
N GLU A 311 -4.32 12.81 24.01
CA GLU A 311 -4.23 14.25 24.19
C GLU A 311 -2.88 14.66 24.81
N LYS A 312 -2.44 13.93 25.84
CA LYS A 312 -1.14 14.16 26.48
C LYS A 312 0.02 14.07 25.49
N LEU A 313 0.08 13.00 24.69
CA LEU A 313 1.14 12.80 23.69
C LEU A 313 1.14 13.91 22.65
N LEU A 314 -0.05 14.32 22.18
CA LEU A 314 -0.20 15.41 21.23
C LEU A 314 0.36 16.72 21.76
N GLN A 315 -0.07 17.14 22.95
CA GLN A 315 0.37 18.39 23.59
C GLN A 315 1.87 18.40 23.90
N GLU A 316 2.42 17.28 24.38
CA GLU A 316 3.87 17.15 24.59
C GLU A 316 4.66 17.23 23.27
N THR A 317 4.11 16.71 22.19
CA THR A 317 4.75 16.75 20.86
C THR A 317 4.76 18.17 20.32
N ILE A 318 3.63 18.88 20.39
CA ILE A 318 3.48 20.30 19.99
C ILE A 318 4.44 21.18 20.79
N ALA A 319 4.47 21.05 22.11
CA ALA A 319 5.31 21.85 23.00
C ALA A 319 6.81 21.65 22.69
N ARG A 320 7.21 20.51 22.19
CA ARG A 320 8.59 20.20 21.81
C ARG A 320 8.95 20.60 20.38
N GLY A 321 7.98 21.00 19.54
CA GLY A 321 8.17 21.29 18.11
C GLY A 321 8.72 20.09 17.33
N LYS A 322 8.28 18.87 17.65
CA LYS A 322 8.74 17.60 17.05
C LYS A 322 7.65 16.93 16.27
N SER A 323 8.00 15.90 15.47
CA SER A 323 7.05 14.99 14.84
C SER A 323 6.46 14.00 15.84
N LEU A 324 5.26 13.52 15.56
CA LEU A 324 4.65 12.43 16.30
C LEU A 324 5.49 11.15 16.17
N PRO A 325 5.59 10.33 17.23
CA PRO A 325 6.21 9.02 17.13
C PRO A 325 5.37 8.11 16.22
N VAL A 326 6.02 7.06 15.71
CA VAL A 326 5.32 5.97 15.01
C VAL A 326 5.13 4.75 15.93
N GLY A 327 5.56 4.84 17.19
CA GLY A 327 5.19 3.97 18.28
C GLY A 327 6.16 2.86 18.62
N HIS A 328 5.60 1.81 19.23
CA HIS A 328 6.32 0.64 19.67
C HIS A 328 6.19 -0.50 18.65
N GLU A 329 7.19 -1.36 18.61
CA GLU A 329 7.16 -2.55 17.78
C GLU A 329 6.05 -3.54 18.21
N LYS A 330 5.44 -4.18 17.23
CA LYS A 330 4.50 -5.27 17.46
C LYS A 330 5.21 -6.51 18.05
N PRO A 331 4.50 -7.40 18.76
CA PRO A 331 5.05 -8.68 19.21
C PRO A 331 5.71 -9.46 18.04
N GLY A 332 6.86 -10.05 18.27
CA GLY A 332 7.62 -10.79 17.25
C GLY A 332 8.44 -9.93 16.30
N THR A 333 8.57 -8.64 16.60
CA THR A 333 9.38 -7.68 15.83
C THR A 333 10.41 -7.02 16.75
N TYR A 334 11.59 -6.76 16.20
CA TYR A 334 12.66 -5.97 16.82
C TYR A 334 13.01 -4.83 15.88
N ILE A 335 13.13 -3.62 16.42
CA ILE A 335 13.55 -2.44 15.68
C ILE A 335 14.91 -2.01 16.21
N GLU A 336 15.86 -1.90 15.31
CA GLU A 336 17.20 -1.42 15.61
C GLU A 336 17.50 -0.19 14.73
N ILE A 337 18.32 0.70 15.27
CA ILE A 337 18.83 1.86 14.51
C ILE A 337 20.30 1.58 14.20
N TRP A 338 20.67 1.55 12.93
CA TRP A 338 22.02 1.23 12.49
C TRP A 338 22.75 2.44 11.91
N ASP A 339 24.05 2.53 12.19
CA ASP A 339 24.93 3.45 11.48
C ASP A 339 25.28 2.93 10.07
N LYS A 340 26.04 3.72 9.31
CA LYS A 340 26.47 3.34 7.94
C LYS A 340 27.41 2.12 7.91
N ALA A 341 28.03 1.74 9.02
CA ALA A 341 28.88 0.56 9.15
C ALA A 341 28.10 -0.69 9.56
N GLY A 342 26.78 -0.58 9.84
CA GLY A 342 25.92 -1.67 10.28
C GLY A 342 25.98 -1.93 11.79
N LYS A 343 26.48 -0.97 12.57
CA LYS A 343 26.51 -1.07 14.04
C LYS A 343 25.23 -0.49 14.62
N VAL A 344 24.66 -1.17 15.59
CA VAL A 344 23.49 -0.69 16.34
C VAL A 344 23.86 0.55 17.15
N LEU A 345 23.07 1.61 16.97
CA LEU A 345 23.21 2.88 17.68
C LEU A 345 22.42 2.88 19.00
N PRO A 346 22.90 3.60 20.01
CA PRO A 346 22.17 3.78 21.28
C PRO A 346 20.91 4.64 21.07
N GLU A 347 20.02 4.59 22.06
CA GLU A 347 18.80 5.40 22.08
C GLU A 347 19.09 6.90 21.97
N GLY A 348 18.31 7.58 21.14
CA GLY A 348 18.44 9.01 20.84
C GLY A 348 19.35 9.34 19.66
N GLU A 349 20.18 8.43 19.20
CA GLU A 349 20.99 8.61 18.01
C GLU A 349 20.24 8.27 16.73
N GLN A 350 20.44 9.06 15.66
CA GLN A 350 19.78 8.87 14.38
C GLN A 350 20.59 7.97 13.45
N GLY A 351 19.90 7.03 12.82
CA GLY A 351 20.49 6.14 11.82
C GLY A 351 19.44 5.52 10.91
N GLU A 352 19.78 4.42 10.24
CA GLU A 352 18.86 3.63 9.44
C GLU A 352 17.98 2.77 10.35
N ILE A 353 16.66 2.82 10.11
CA ILE A 353 15.71 1.90 10.75
C ILE A 353 15.89 0.51 10.15
N VAL A 354 16.17 -0.48 10.97
CA VAL A 354 16.26 -1.88 10.59
C VAL A 354 15.18 -2.67 11.30
N ILE A 355 14.40 -3.43 10.54
CA ILE A 355 13.29 -4.26 11.04
C ILE A 355 13.72 -5.71 11.00
N ILE A 356 13.59 -6.41 12.14
CA ILE A 356 13.85 -7.84 12.27
C ILE A 356 12.58 -8.48 12.82
N GLY A 357 12.03 -9.49 12.16
CA GLY A 357 10.79 -10.06 12.68
C GLY A 357 10.11 -11.10 11.81
N ASP A 358 9.00 -11.58 12.32
CA ASP A 358 8.18 -12.65 11.74
C ASP A 358 7.31 -12.18 10.56
N THR A 359 7.13 -10.86 10.39
CA THR A 359 6.42 -10.26 9.26
C THR A 359 7.34 -9.74 8.16
N VAL A 360 8.66 -9.87 8.31
CA VAL A 360 9.61 -9.50 7.25
C VAL A 360 9.45 -10.47 6.08
N SER A 361 9.26 -9.95 4.88
CA SER A 361 9.01 -10.69 3.65
C SER A 361 10.17 -11.67 3.31
N CYS A 362 9.94 -12.60 2.40
CA CYS A 362 11.02 -13.49 1.94
C CYS A 362 11.93 -12.84 0.90
N GLY A 363 11.57 -11.67 0.40
CA GLY A 363 12.39 -10.89 -0.53
C GLY A 363 11.60 -10.33 -1.70
N TYR A 364 12.33 -10.08 -2.79
CA TYR A 364 11.76 -9.56 -4.03
C TYR A 364 11.66 -10.66 -5.08
N TYR A 365 10.47 -10.82 -5.65
CA TYR A 365 10.15 -11.83 -6.66
C TYR A 365 11.14 -11.78 -7.83
N MET A 366 11.79 -12.91 -8.11
CA MET A 366 12.81 -13.09 -9.17
C MET A 366 13.97 -12.08 -9.14
N ARG A 367 14.21 -11.39 -7.99
CA ARG A 367 15.25 -10.38 -7.81
C ARG A 367 16.18 -10.72 -6.65
N ALA A 368 16.90 -11.84 -6.79
CA ALA A 368 17.87 -12.28 -5.78
C ALA A 368 18.98 -11.24 -5.50
N ASP A 369 19.33 -10.41 -6.49
CA ASP A 369 20.28 -9.30 -6.39
C ASP A 369 19.80 -8.25 -5.39
N LEU A 370 18.56 -7.79 -5.51
CA LEU A 370 17.95 -6.81 -4.61
C LEU A 370 17.67 -7.43 -3.24
N THR A 371 17.22 -8.68 -3.21
CA THR A 371 16.97 -9.40 -1.96
C THR A 371 18.24 -9.48 -1.10
N LYS A 372 19.37 -9.89 -1.65
CA LYS A 372 20.65 -9.94 -0.92
C LYS A 372 21.13 -8.57 -0.42
N LYS A 373 20.79 -7.50 -1.12
CA LYS A 373 21.18 -6.14 -0.73
C LYS A 373 20.39 -5.62 0.48
N ALA A 374 19.09 -5.90 0.53
CA ALA A 374 18.18 -5.31 1.50
C ALA A 374 17.82 -6.24 2.68
N PHE A 375 17.85 -7.54 2.46
CA PHE A 375 17.46 -8.54 3.47
C PHE A 375 18.64 -9.33 4.00
N PHE A 376 18.52 -9.80 5.25
CA PHE A 376 19.48 -10.66 5.91
C PHE A 376 18.79 -11.63 6.86
N HIS A 377 19.52 -12.61 7.39
CA HIS A 377 19.05 -13.53 8.42
C HIS A 377 19.83 -13.31 9.70
N CYS A 378 19.16 -13.40 10.83
CA CYS A 378 19.79 -13.30 12.14
C CYS A 378 19.06 -14.17 13.18
N ILE A 379 19.71 -14.36 14.32
CA ILE A 379 19.12 -15.05 15.47
C ILE A 379 18.85 -14.00 16.55
N ARG A 380 17.63 -14.01 17.12
CA ARG A 380 17.22 -13.24 18.30
C ARG A 380 16.53 -14.20 19.26
N ASP A 381 16.92 -14.18 20.52
CA ASP A 381 16.35 -15.01 21.57
C ASP A 381 16.27 -16.51 21.20
N GLY A 382 17.31 -17.01 20.49
CA GLY A 382 17.40 -18.39 20.04
C GLY A 382 16.53 -18.77 18.84
N LYS A 383 15.78 -17.83 18.26
CA LYS A 383 14.92 -18.02 17.10
C LYS A 383 15.51 -17.32 15.86
N ALA A 384 15.42 -17.98 14.70
CA ALA A 384 15.83 -17.40 13.43
C ALA A 384 14.76 -16.43 12.91
N TYR A 385 15.21 -15.25 12.48
CA TYR A 385 14.37 -14.22 11.88
C TYR A 385 14.98 -13.70 10.58
N ARG A 386 14.13 -13.13 9.72
CA ARG A 386 14.56 -12.27 8.62
C ARG A 386 14.67 -10.84 9.11
N GLY A 387 15.66 -10.12 8.59
CA GLY A 387 15.84 -8.69 8.80
C GLY A 387 15.79 -7.93 7.49
N TYR A 388 15.34 -6.68 7.55
CA TYR A 388 15.19 -5.78 6.42
C TYR A 388 15.79 -4.41 6.73
N LYS A 389 16.67 -3.93 5.84
CA LYS A 389 17.20 -2.57 5.85
C LYS A 389 16.25 -1.66 5.09
N THR A 390 15.60 -0.75 5.82
CA THR A 390 14.46 -0.01 5.25
C THR A 390 14.84 1.12 4.31
N GLY A 391 16.06 1.69 4.48
CA GLY A 391 16.44 2.96 3.88
C GLY A 391 15.72 4.16 4.50
N ASP A 392 14.96 3.97 5.57
CA ASP A 392 14.33 5.03 6.36
C ASP A 392 15.28 5.49 7.48
N ALA A 393 15.31 6.80 7.73
CA ALA A 393 16.01 7.38 8.87
C ALA A 393 15.10 7.48 10.09
N GLY A 394 15.64 7.21 11.26
CA GLY A 394 14.89 7.34 12.51
C GLY A 394 15.76 7.22 13.74
N TYR A 395 15.13 7.29 14.90
CA TYR A 395 15.77 7.07 16.20
C TYR A 395 14.76 6.49 17.20
N LEU A 396 15.26 5.77 18.19
CA LEU A 396 14.46 5.29 19.33
C LEU A 396 14.58 6.29 20.48
N LYS A 397 13.47 6.54 21.19
CA LYS A 397 13.47 7.35 22.41
C LYS A 397 12.32 6.95 23.34
N GLY A 398 12.65 6.56 24.57
CA GLY A 398 11.67 6.05 25.53
C GLY A 398 10.96 4.80 25.03
N GLY A 399 11.68 3.94 24.29
CA GLY A 399 11.14 2.75 23.65
C GLY A 399 10.25 3.02 22.43
N GLN A 400 10.00 4.28 22.04
CA GLN A 400 9.21 4.63 20.87
C GLN A 400 10.10 4.94 19.67
N LEU A 401 9.67 4.49 18.48
CA LEU A 401 10.30 4.83 17.21
C LEU A 401 9.82 6.20 16.72
N TYR A 402 10.77 7.02 16.26
CA TYR A 402 10.53 8.28 15.57
C TYR A 402 11.08 8.17 14.15
N TYR A 403 10.22 8.40 13.17
CA TYR A 403 10.58 8.43 11.75
C TYR A 403 11.12 9.83 11.38
N ASN A 404 12.20 9.90 10.62
CA ASN A 404 12.85 11.15 10.24
C ASN A 404 13.20 11.23 8.73
N GLY A 405 12.30 10.71 7.90
CA GLY A 405 12.46 10.77 6.45
C GLY A 405 13.22 9.58 5.85
N ARG A 406 13.69 9.76 4.62
CA ARG A 406 14.42 8.74 3.86
C ARG A 406 15.91 9.07 3.79
N ILE A 407 16.74 8.04 3.76
CA ILE A 407 18.19 8.14 3.51
C ILE A 407 18.46 8.24 2.00
N ASP A 408 17.59 7.67 1.18
CA ASP A 408 17.66 7.63 -0.29
C ASP A 408 16.73 8.67 -0.96
N LEU A 409 16.59 8.59 -2.29
CA LEU A 409 15.76 9.48 -3.09
C LEU A 409 14.28 9.04 -3.19
N GLN A 410 13.87 8.05 -2.42
CA GLN A 410 12.49 7.63 -2.39
C GLN A 410 11.62 8.61 -1.61
N VAL A 411 10.39 8.83 -2.05
CA VAL A 411 9.43 9.70 -1.38
C VAL A 411 8.10 8.99 -1.17
N LYS A 412 7.34 9.46 -0.19
CA LYS A 412 5.93 9.07 0.00
C LYS A 412 5.06 10.29 -0.35
N LEU A 413 4.19 10.14 -1.35
CA LEU A 413 3.30 11.18 -1.84
C LEU A 413 1.89 10.62 -1.99
N HIS A 414 0.93 11.16 -1.23
CA HIS A 414 -0.45 10.67 -1.17
C HIS A 414 -0.56 9.17 -0.86
N GLY A 415 0.36 8.66 -0.02
CA GLY A 415 0.48 7.25 0.35
C GLY A 415 1.26 6.38 -0.63
N TYR A 416 1.51 6.88 -1.82
CA TYR A 416 2.28 6.15 -2.82
C TYR A 416 3.78 6.21 -2.53
N ARG A 417 4.42 5.05 -2.55
CA ARG A 417 5.87 4.92 -2.47
C ARG A 417 6.46 5.15 -3.86
N ILE A 418 7.20 6.24 -4.03
CA ILE A 418 7.70 6.69 -5.33
C ILE A 418 9.22 6.77 -5.30
N GLU A 419 9.87 6.05 -6.20
CA GLU A 419 11.28 6.25 -6.51
C GLU A 419 11.40 7.46 -7.44
N ILE A 420 12.06 8.52 -7.00
CA ILE A 420 12.28 9.71 -7.83
C ILE A 420 13.03 9.35 -9.11
N GLU A 421 14.00 8.44 -9.01
CA GLU A 421 14.76 7.94 -10.15
C GLU A 421 13.89 7.24 -11.21
N ASP A 422 12.80 6.59 -10.79
CA ASP A 422 11.84 5.97 -11.72
C ASP A 422 11.15 7.06 -12.58
N ILE A 423 10.76 8.18 -11.98
CA ILE A 423 10.20 9.31 -12.73
C ILE A 423 11.24 9.87 -13.69
N GLU A 424 12.46 10.12 -13.23
CA GLU A 424 13.53 10.69 -14.04
C GLU A 424 13.88 9.80 -15.23
N ASN A 425 13.99 8.49 -15.01
CA ASN A 425 14.26 7.51 -16.05
C ASN A 425 13.15 7.48 -17.12
N ASN A 426 11.90 7.63 -16.73
CA ASN A 426 10.79 7.70 -17.69
C ASN A 426 10.70 9.06 -18.39
N MET A 427 11.11 10.15 -17.73
CA MET A 427 11.18 11.47 -18.36
C MET A 427 12.16 11.51 -19.52
N VAL A 428 13.36 10.93 -19.37
CA VAL A 428 14.38 10.90 -20.42
C VAL A 428 14.04 9.95 -21.60
N ARG A 429 12.97 9.13 -21.48
CA ARG A 429 12.41 8.39 -22.64
C ARG A 429 11.68 9.30 -23.61
N LEU A 430 11.25 10.50 -23.18
CA LEU A 430 10.59 11.47 -24.03
C LEU A 430 11.63 12.14 -24.93
N PRO A 431 11.47 12.13 -26.27
CA PRO A 431 12.52 12.54 -27.21
C PRO A 431 12.93 14.01 -27.11
N GLN A 432 12.13 14.86 -26.44
CA GLN A 432 12.45 16.27 -26.20
C GLN A 432 13.23 16.52 -24.91
N ILE A 433 13.49 15.51 -24.07
CA ILE A 433 14.19 15.66 -22.78
C ILE A 433 15.56 15.00 -22.85
N ASP A 434 16.62 15.80 -22.63
CA ASP A 434 18.01 15.32 -22.55
C ASP A 434 18.34 14.88 -21.12
N HIS A 435 17.96 15.69 -20.12
CA HIS A 435 18.15 15.38 -18.69
C HIS A 435 16.93 15.80 -17.89
N ALA A 436 16.65 15.05 -16.83
CA ALA A 436 15.58 15.34 -15.89
C ALA A 436 16.05 15.13 -14.45
N VAL A 437 15.68 16.05 -13.56
CA VAL A 437 15.87 15.93 -12.11
C VAL A 437 14.57 16.30 -11.41
N VAL A 438 14.11 15.43 -10.52
CA VAL A 438 12.88 15.64 -9.77
C VAL A 438 13.20 15.88 -8.30
N VAL A 439 12.60 16.92 -7.73
CA VAL A 439 12.75 17.25 -6.31
C VAL A 439 11.40 17.31 -5.62
N PRO A 440 11.31 16.83 -4.36
CA PRO A 440 10.09 16.93 -3.57
C PRO A 440 9.92 18.35 -3.01
N ASN A 441 8.68 18.84 -3.01
CA ASN A 441 8.29 20.04 -2.28
C ASN A 441 7.76 19.61 -0.91
N LEU A 442 8.43 20.03 0.14
CA LEU A 442 8.11 19.68 1.53
C LEU A 442 7.31 20.79 2.21
N GLU A 443 6.30 20.40 2.98
CA GLU A 443 5.59 21.28 3.90
C GLU A 443 5.38 20.53 5.21
N GLU A 444 5.82 21.10 6.33
CA GLU A 444 5.76 20.45 7.66
C GLU A 444 6.38 19.04 7.71
N GLY A 445 7.45 18.82 6.94
CA GLY A 445 8.13 17.52 6.85
C GLY A 445 7.41 16.48 5.97
N LYS A 446 6.31 16.85 5.30
CA LYS A 446 5.51 16.00 4.41
C LYS A 446 5.71 16.42 2.96
N VAL A 447 5.84 15.46 2.06
CA VAL A 447 5.90 15.73 0.61
C VAL A 447 4.51 16.11 0.12
N LYS A 448 4.37 17.33 -0.40
CA LYS A 448 3.09 17.85 -0.94
C LYS A 448 2.99 17.73 -2.45
N SER A 449 4.10 17.80 -3.14
CA SER A 449 4.15 17.65 -4.60
C SER A 449 5.58 17.43 -5.07
N LEU A 450 5.72 17.10 -6.36
CA LEU A 450 7.01 16.98 -7.04
C LEU A 450 7.17 18.11 -8.06
N THR A 451 8.40 18.61 -8.17
CA THR A 451 8.81 19.54 -9.23
C THR A 451 9.92 18.88 -10.05
N ALA A 452 9.74 18.81 -11.36
CA ALA A 452 10.77 18.36 -12.29
C ALA A 452 11.48 19.51 -12.95
N PHE A 453 12.81 19.44 -13.03
CA PHE A 453 13.66 20.30 -13.83
C PHE A 453 14.16 19.50 -15.04
N VAL A 454 14.00 20.06 -16.23
CA VAL A 454 14.31 19.36 -17.49
C VAL A 454 15.18 20.24 -18.39
N THR A 455 16.09 19.60 -19.12
CA THR A 455 16.84 20.21 -20.22
C THR A 455 16.47 19.53 -21.54
N GLY A 456 16.62 20.23 -22.66
CA GLY A 456 16.42 19.66 -23.99
C GLY A 456 16.31 20.77 -25.03
N ALA A 457 17.09 20.67 -26.12
CA ALA A 457 17.17 21.71 -27.13
C ALA A 457 15.82 22.01 -27.81
N GLN A 458 14.95 20.99 -27.94
CA GLN A 458 13.63 21.14 -28.56
C GLN A 458 12.61 21.91 -27.69
N MET A 459 12.97 22.22 -26.43
CA MET A 459 12.13 22.97 -25.50
C MET A 459 12.52 24.45 -25.43
N ALA A 460 13.71 24.81 -25.92
CA ALA A 460 14.19 26.18 -25.91
C ALA A 460 13.22 27.11 -26.66
N GLY A 461 12.87 28.23 -26.07
CA GLY A 461 11.96 29.23 -26.63
C GLY A 461 10.46 28.89 -26.56
N LYS A 462 10.06 27.69 -26.12
CA LYS A 462 8.65 27.35 -25.89
C LYS A 462 8.12 27.96 -24.59
N LYS A 463 6.80 28.16 -24.52
CA LYS A 463 6.14 28.63 -23.30
C LYS A 463 6.18 27.54 -22.22
N ALA A 464 6.41 27.91 -20.98
CA ALA A 464 6.46 26.98 -19.85
C ALA A 464 5.19 26.10 -19.70
N SER A 465 3.99 26.67 -20.02
CA SER A 465 2.74 25.93 -20.00
C SER A 465 2.67 24.86 -21.09
N GLU A 466 3.24 25.12 -22.27
CA GLU A 466 3.30 24.18 -23.38
C GLU A 466 4.25 23.03 -23.07
N ILE A 467 5.45 23.33 -22.56
CA ILE A 467 6.42 22.33 -22.11
C ILE A 467 5.79 21.43 -21.05
N SER A 468 5.19 22.05 -20.01
CA SER A 468 4.55 21.30 -18.92
C SER A 468 3.45 20.35 -19.42
N ARG A 469 2.61 20.81 -20.35
CA ARG A 469 1.55 19.98 -20.95
C ARG A 469 2.14 18.82 -21.74
N GLN A 470 3.07 19.09 -22.67
CA GLN A 470 3.68 18.07 -23.52
C GLN A 470 4.38 16.97 -22.71
N VAL A 471 5.14 17.37 -21.70
CA VAL A 471 5.85 16.40 -20.84
C VAL A 471 4.86 15.59 -20.01
N LYS A 472 3.86 16.22 -19.39
CA LYS A 472 2.86 15.50 -18.60
C LYS A 472 2.04 14.52 -19.43
N ASP A 473 1.64 14.92 -20.62
CA ASP A 473 0.86 14.05 -21.51
C ASP A 473 1.69 12.85 -21.99
N GLY A 474 2.97 13.05 -22.34
CA GLY A 474 3.85 11.95 -22.69
C GLY A 474 4.15 11.00 -21.51
N LEU A 475 4.24 11.51 -20.29
CA LEU A 475 4.47 10.66 -19.10
C LEU A 475 3.29 9.77 -18.76
N LYS A 476 2.06 10.11 -19.12
CA LYS A 476 0.87 9.27 -18.85
C LYS A 476 0.94 7.89 -19.50
N GLU A 477 1.75 7.73 -20.55
CA GLU A 477 1.99 6.44 -21.20
C GLU A 477 2.83 5.48 -20.33
N PHE A 478 3.67 6.03 -19.45
CA PHE A 478 4.67 5.28 -18.70
C PHE A 478 4.47 5.32 -17.19
N LEU A 479 3.84 6.38 -16.66
CA LEU A 479 3.72 6.62 -15.25
C LEU A 479 2.26 6.76 -14.80
N PRO A 480 1.88 6.19 -13.67
CA PRO A 480 0.62 6.49 -13.02
C PRO A 480 0.52 8.00 -12.72
N VAL A 481 -0.70 8.53 -12.75
CA VAL A 481 -0.95 9.98 -12.60
C VAL A 481 -0.35 10.55 -11.31
N TYR A 482 -0.34 9.78 -10.22
CA TYR A 482 0.22 10.20 -8.93
C TYR A 482 1.76 10.37 -8.92
N MET A 483 2.47 9.78 -9.90
CA MET A 483 3.92 9.94 -10.08
C MET A 483 4.29 11.14 -10.95
N ILE A 484 3.33 11.70 -11.70
CA ILE A 484 3.60 12.83 -12.62
C ILE A 484 3.86 14.11 -11.84
N PRO A 485 5.02 14.78 -12.00
CA PRO A 485 5.34 16.01 -11.27
C PRO A 485 4.31 17.11 -11.48
N LYS A 486 3.91 17.77 -10.39
CA LYS A 486 2.93 18.87 -10.46
C LYS A 486 3.44 20.06 -11.25
N LYS A 487 4.73 20.42 -11.05
CA LYS A 487 5.42 21.49 -11.78
C LYS A 487 6.52 20.88 -12.67
N ILE A 488 6.66 21.38 -13.89
CA ILE A 488 7.77 21.08 -14.80
C ILE A 488 8.42 22.41 -15.20
N LYS A 489 9.70 22.54 -14.90
CA LYS A 489 10.50 23.74 -15.16
C LYS A 489 11.60 23.39 -16.16
N TYR A 490 11.59 24.05 -17.32
CA TYR A 490 12.72 24.01 -18.27
C TYR A 490 13.87 24.87 -17.75
N ILE A 491 15.08 24.35 -17.85
CA ILE A 491 16.33 25.07 -17.56
C ILE A 491 17.32 24.82 -18.71
N GLU A 492 18.14 25.82 -19.04
CA GLU A 492 19.08 25.72 -20.16
C GLU A 492 20.19 24.70 -19.89
N ALA A 493 20.66 24.62 -18.66
CA ALA A 493 21.70 23.67 -18.25
C ALA A 493 21.39 23.10 -16.85
N MET A 494 21.67 21.81 -16.67
CA MET A 494 21.49 21.14 -15.39
C MET A 494 22.61 21.57 -14.42
N PRO A 495 22.30 22.18 -13.27
CA PRO A 495 23.33 22.56 -12.29
C PRO A 495 23.99 21.30 -11.71
N MET A 496 25.31 21.31 -11.64
CA MET A 496 26.11 20.19 -11.15
C MET A 496 26.78 20.53 -9.83
N ASN A 497 26.83 19.58 -8.92
CA ASN A 497 27.60 19.70 -7.67
C ASN A 497 29.10 19.43 -7.90
N ASN A 498 29.93 19.62 -6.87
CA ASN A 498 31.37 19.42 -6.91
C ASN A 498 31.82 17.98 -7.27
N HIS A 499 30.89 17.01 -7.27
CA HIS A 499 31.14 15.61 -7.62
C HIS A 499 30.65 15.23 -9.02
N GLY A 500 30.28 16.21 -9.86
CA GLY A 500 29.80 15.99 -11.21
C GLY A 500 28.41 15.36 -11.28
N LYS A 501 27.60 15.45 -10.22
CA LYS A 501 26.18 15.02 -10.18
C LYS A 501 25.26 16.23 -10.14
N ALA A 502 24.05 16.10 -10.62
CA ALA A 502 23.05 17.16 -10.53
C ALA A 502 22.87 17.67 -9.07
N ASP A 503 22.90 18.98 -8.91
CA ASP A 503 22.76 19.63 -7.60
C ASP A 503 21.27 19.72 -7.18
N ARG A 504 20.76 18.62 -6.63
CA ARG A 504 19.37 18.56 -6.15
C ARG A 504 19.08 19.56 -5.03
N LYS A 505 20.07 19.91 -4.22
CA LYS A 505 19.90 20.88 -3.13
C LYS A 505 19.65 22.27 -3.69
N TYR A 506 20.43 22.68 -4.67
CA TYR A 506 20.23 23.95 -5.39
C TYR A 506 18.89 23.98 -6.10
N LEU A 507 18.54 22.90 -6.83
CA LEU A 507 17.26 22.76 -7.52
C LEU A 507 16.06 22.76 -6.55
N GLY A 508 16.21 22.18 -5.36
CA GLY A 508 15.21 22.24 -4.29
C GLY A 508 14.87 23.67 -3.89
N GLY A 509 15.89 24.53 -3.71
CA GLY A 509 15.67 25.95 -3.46
C GLY A 509 15.00 26.72 -4.61
N LEU A 510 15.09 26.23 -5.85
CA LEU A 510 14.38 26.81 -7.01
C LEU A 510 12.95 26.24 -7.18
N ALA A 511 12.61 25.18 -6.47
CA ALA A 511 11.30 24.54 -6.59
C ALA A 511 10.21 25.25 -5.79
N GLU A 512 10.60 25.92 -4.72
CA GLU A 512 9.75 26.79 -3.90
C GLU A 512 9.34 28.04 -4.71
#